data_a0bb57e0c7b97a750d3b46ca38e88012
#
_entry.id   a0bb57e0c7b97a750d3b46ca38e88012
#
_cell.length_a   1.000
_cell.length_b   1.000
_cell.length_c   1.000
_cell.angle_alpha   90.00
_cell.angle_beta   90.00
_cell.angle_gamma   90.00
#
_symmetry.space_group_name_H-M   'P 1'
#
loop_
_entity.id
_entity.type
_entity.pdbx_description
1 polymer ?
#
loop_
_entity_poly.entity_id
_entity_poly.type
_entity_poly.pdbx_seq_one_letter_code
_entity_poly.pdbx_strand_id
1 'polypeptide(L)'
;MSVGTSSAPGAERTARPPAPRPGDLAELGIDPDQLPDGLVVADEHGRVICFNAAAARITAVPAGRALGQPLETALPLEDLEGRRWWQLTDPYGGLAIRVRQPERNLLLPGGREVLVSARYVRAEPTGPVRRVVVTLRDTEARRRTERSHAELIATVAHELRSPLTSVKGFTATLLAKWERFTDDQKRLMLETVDADADRVTRLIAELLDISRIDSGRLEVRRQPVDIGAAVGRHIQAHVAAGQQADRFLLRVQRPLPDLWADPDKVDQVLGNLLENAVRHGEGTVTIDITPSASPREREDVGTSVTVSDEGPGIPEESMNRVFTRFWRGSKRGGTGLGLYIVKGIVEAHGGTITVGRAPGGGAQFRFTLPVAAPAYLT
;
A
#
# COMPACT_ATOMS: atom_id res chain seq x y z
N MET A 1 41.62 37.08 78.65
CA MET A 1 40.82 37.62 77.58
C MET A 1 41.06 36.71 76.35
N SER A 2 40.14 35.83 76.13
CA SER A 2 40.22 34.80 75.09
C SER A 2 39.84 35.41 73.77
N VAL A 3 40.60 35.12 72.72
CA VAL A 3 40.23 35.37 71.33
C VAL A 3 40.00 34.01 70.69
N GLY A 4 38.75 33.74 70.33
CA GLY A 4 38.33 32.52 69.65
C GLY A 4 38.65 32.58 68.17
N THR A 5 39.30 31.55 67.68
CA THR A 5 39.51 31.32 66.28
C THR A 5 38.31 30.54 65.69
N SER A 6 37.59 31.18 64.77
CA SER A 6 36.53 30.59 64.01
C SER A 6 37.12 29.76 62.83
N SER A 7 36.84 28.49 62.86
CA SER A 7 37.17 27.55 61.77
C SER A 7 36.05 27.58 60.76
N ALA A 8 36.34 27.92 59.49
CA ALA A 8 35.41 27.82 58.35
C ALA A 8 35.24 26.37 57.92
N PRO A 9 34.01 25.90 57.53
CA PRO A 9 33.78 24.56 57.04
C PRO A 9 34.28 24.41 55.58
N GLY A 10 35.04 23.33 55.38
CA GLY A 10 35.58 22.95 54.07
C GLY A 10 34.47 22.73 53.03
N ALA A 11 34.68 23.33 51.89
CA ALA A 11 33.85 23.10 50.70
C ALA A 11 34.09 21.66 50.20
N GLU A 12 33.09 20.82 50.36
CA GLU A 12 33.02 19.52 49.62
C GLU A 12 33.07 19.79 48.12
N ARG A 13 34.17 19.41 47.51
CA ARG A 13 34.26 19.30 46.06
C ARG A 13 33.33 18.16 45.61
N THR A 14 32.12 18.51 45.15
CA THR A 14 31.28 17.59 44.40
C THR A 14 32.08 17.11 43.19
N ALA A 15 32.47 15.86 43.23
CA ALA A 15 33.12 15.18 42.09
C ALA A 15 32.17 15.24 40.88
N ARG A 16 32.62 15.89 39.83
CA ARG A 16 31.92 15.91 38.54
C ARG A 16 31.75 14.45 38.07
N PRO A 17 30.52 14.02 37.73
CA PRO A 17 30.34 12.65 37.24
C PRO A 17 31.27 12.38 36.05
N PRO A 18 31.84 11.16 35.93
CA PRO A 18 32.72 10.84 34.83
C PRO A 18 31.99 11.02 33.51
N ALA A 19 32.65 11.56 32.50
CA ALA A 19 32.09 11.73 31.19
C ALA A 19 31.60 10.36 30.63
N PRO A 20 30.41 10.30 29.99
CA PRO A 20 29.83 9.07 29.49
C PRO A 20 30.81 8.38 28.53
N ARG A 21 31.04 7.08 28.73
CA ARG A 21 31.85 6.29 27.82
C ARG A 21 31.08 6.13 26.51
N PRO A 22 31.67 6.42 25.35
CA PRO A 22 30.97 6.25 24.08
C PRO A 22 30.60 4.77 23.92
N GLY A 23 29.27 4.47 24.00
CA GLY A 23 28.75 3.14 23.71
C GLY A 23 27.68 2.58 24.65
N ASP A 24 27.32 3.24 25.72
CA ASP A 24 26.21 2.81 26.58
C ASP A 24 24.90 3.51 26.14
N LEU A 25 24.01 2.78 25.45
CA LEU A 25 22.70 3.30 25.02
C LEU A 25 21.87 3.81 26.20
N ALA A 26 22.02 3.18 27.37
CA ALA A 26 21.36 3.60 28.60
C ALA A 26 21.85 4.99 29.10
N GLU A 27 23.11 5.35 28.88
CA GLU A 27 23.65 6.67 29.22
C GLU A 27 23.14 7.78 28.29
N LEU A 28 22.73 7.42 27.06
CA LEU A 28 22.09 8.33 26.09
C LEU A 28 20.58 8.45 26.31
N GLY A 29 20.00 7.74 27.27
CA GLY A 29 18.57 7.72 27.54
C GLY A 29 17.75 7.04 26.42
N ILE A 30 18.39 6.28 25.56
CA ILE A 30 17.71 5.52 24.48
C ILE A 30 17.37 4.13 25.02
N ASP A 31 16.08 3.86 25.17
CA ASP A 31 15.58 2.54 25.47
C ASP A 31 15.68 1.66 24.20
N PRO A 32 16.40 0.51 24.25
CA PRO A 32 16.46 -0.41 23.13
C PRO A 32 15.09 -0.85 22.57
N ASP A 33 14.04 -0.85 23.40
CA ASP A 33 12.69 -1.22 23.00
C ASP A 33 12.00 -0.16 22.12
N GLN A 34 12.51 1.07 22.09
CA GLN A 34 12.03 2.14 21.20
C GLN A 34 12.61 2.04 19.78
N LEU A 35 13.60 1.17 19.55
CA LEU A 35 14.16 0.97 18.22
C LEU A 35 13.19 0.19 17.33
N PRO A 36 12.96 0.62 16.07
CA PRO A 36 12.07 -0.07 15.15
C PRO A 36 12.63 -1.41 14.67
N ASP A 37 13.95 -1.53 14.57
CA ASP A 37 14.66 -2.73 14.18
C ASP A 37 14.95 -3.63 15.39
N GLY A 38 14.99 -4.94 15.17
CA GLY A 38 15.38 -5.89 16.20
C GLY A 38 16.85 -5.69 16.58
N LEU A 39 17.13 -5.54 17.87
CA LEU A 39 18.47 -5.44 18.43
C LEU A 39 18.74 -6.65 19.32
N VAL A 40 19.81 -7.36 19.01
CA VAL A 40 20.35 -8.45 19.83
C VAL A 40 21.81 -8.18 20.14
N VAL A 41 22.18 -8.17 21.42
CA VAL A 41 23.58 -8.00 21.82
C VAL A 41 24.03 -9.20 22.64
N ALA A 42 25.15 -9.79 22.27
CA ALA A 42 25.82 -10.82 23.05
C ALA A 42 27.12 -10.29 23.67
N ASP A 43 27.47 -10.80 24.85
CA ASP A 43 28.70 -10.49 25.56
C ASP A 43 29.94 -11.20 25.00
N GLU A 44 31.07 -11.07 25.69
CA GLU A 44 32.36 -11.73 25.34
C GLU A 44 32.33 -13.25 25.42
N HIS A 45 31.33 -13.82 26.11
CA HIS A 45 31.12 -15.26 26.25
C HIS A 45 30.05 -15.79 25.30
N GLY A 46 29.55 -14.94 24.39
CA GLY A 46 28.50 -15.29 23.43
C GLY A 46 27.10 -15.40 24.03
N ARG A 47 26.89 -14.90 25.27
CA ARG A 47 25.56 -14.90 25.89
C ARG A 47 24.80 -13.63 25.57
N VAL A 48 23.52 -13.76 25.25
CA VAL A 48 22.65 -12.64 24.94
C VAL A 48 22.40 -11.78 26.19
N ILE A 49 22.78 -10.52 26.14
CA ILE A 49 22.61 -9.52 27.21
C ILE A 49 21.56 -8.46 26.87
N CYS A 50 21.18 -8.34 25.61
CA CYS A 50 20.10 -7.46 25.16
C CYS A 50 19.31 -8.15 24.04
N PHE A 51 17.97 -8.11 24.17
CA PHE A 51 17.04 -8.66 23.17
C PHE A 51 15.79 -7.79 23.22
N ASN A 52 15.69 -6.82 22.31
CA ASN A 52 14.63 -5.80 22.38
C ASN A 52 13.26 -6.33 21.90
N ALA A 53 12.22 -5.56 22.16
CA ALA A 53 10.85 -5.90 21.81
C ALA A 53 10.67 -6.14 20.28
N ALA A 54 11.41 -5.40 19.43
CA ALA A 54 11.38 -5.62 18.00
C ALA A 54 12.00 -6.97 17.60
N ALA A 55 13.14 -7.37 18.23
CA ALA A 55 13.72 -8.69 18.03
C ALA A 55 12.77 -9.80 18.44
N ALA A 56 12.10 -9.66 19.60
CA ALA A 56 11.11 -10.64 20.06
C ALA A 56 9.94 -10.80 19.06
N ARG A 57 9.45 -9.71 18.51
CA ARG A 57 8.38 -9.69 17.50
C ARG A 57 8.83 -10.34 16.18
N ILE A 58 10.04 -10.00 15.71
CA ILE A 58 10.58 -10.53 14.45
C ILE A 58 10.86 -12.03 14.54
N THR A 59 11.48 -12.47 15.63
CA THR A 59 11.89 -13.89 15.80
C THR A 59 10.80 -14.78 16.37
N ALA A 60 9.73 -14.19 16.91
CA ALA A 60 8.70 -14.86 17.71
C ALA A 60 9.28 -15.55 18.99
N VAL A 61 10.48 -15.14 19.45
CA VAL A 61 11.10 -15.62 20.68
C VAL A 61 10.91 -14.57 21.78
N PRO A 62 10.29 -14.88 22.92
CA PRO A 62 10.17 -13.96 24.03
C PRO A 62 11.55 -13.54 24.58
N ALA A 63 11.74 -12.25 24.86
CA ALA A 63 13.02 -11.73 25.35
C ALA A 63 13.54 -12.47 26.61
N GLY A 64 12.65 -12.82 27.56
CA GLY A 64 13.01 -13.57 28.76
C GLY A 64 13.54 -14.97 28.49
N ARG A 65 13.25 -15.57 27.32
CA ARG A 65 13.83 -16.86 26.90
C ARG A 65 15.17 -16.70 26.18
N ALA A 66 15.37 -15.54 25.53
CA ALA A 66 16.60 -15.27 24.79
C ALA A 66 17.73 -14.79 25.67
N LEU A 67 17.44 -13.98 26.70
CA LEU A 67 18.44 -13.42 27.61
C LEU A 67 19.21 -14.53 28.36
N GLY A 68 20.52 -14.39 28.42
CA GLY A 68 21.45 -15.35 29.04
C GLY A 68 21.73 -16.61 28.22
N GLN A 69 20.98 -16.86 27.13
CA GLN A 69 21.24 -17.99 26.25
C GLN A 69 22.45 -17.72 25.32
N PRO A 70 23.10 -18.78 24.81
CA PRO A 70 24.06 -18.63 23.72
C PRO A 70 23.41 -17.97 22.51
N LEU A 71 24.14 -17.07 21.83
CA LEU A 71 23.65 -16.32 20.67
C LEU A 71 23.08 -17.23 19.57
N GLU A 72 23.75 -18.34 19.29
CA GLU A 72 23.32 -19.33 18.29
C GLU A 72 22.02 -20.06 18.67
N THR A 73 21.72 -20.15 19.97
CA THR A 73 20.48 -20.77 20.48
C THR A 73 19.34 -19.76 20.52
N ALA A 74 19.63 -18.52 20.95
CA ALA A 74 18.65 -17.46 21.03
C ALA A 74 18.24 -16.95 19.64
N LEU A 75 19.17 -16.97 18.70
CA LEU A 75 19.00 -16.49 17.32
C LEU A 75 19.56 -17.52 16.34
N PRO A 76 18.88 -18.65 16.12
CA PRO A 76 19.33 -19.71 15.22
C PRO A 76 19.09 -19.32 13.77
N LEU A 77 20.07 -18.67 13.17
CA LEU A 77 20.03 -18.19 11.79
C LEU A 77 20.67 -19.22 10.84
N GLU A 78 20.06 -19.37 9.67
CA GLU A 78 20.56 -20.17 8.56
C GLU A 78 20.72 -19.30 7.32
N ASP A 79 21.68 -19.63 6.46
CA ASP A 79 21.75 -19.04 5.12
C ASP A 79 20.70 -19.69 4.19
N LEU A 80 20.62 -19.18 2.95
CA LEU A 80 19.64 -19.67 1.97
C LEU A 80 19.92 -21.13 1.53
N GLU A 81 21.10 -21.65 1.80
CA GLU A 81 21.49 -23.05 1.57
C GLU A 81 21.27 -23.95 2.81
N GLY A 82 20.69 -23.42 3.91
CA GLY A 82 20.38 -24.16 5.12
C GLY A 82 21.58 -24.37 6.05
N ARG A 83 22.69 -23.67 5.85
CA ARG A 83 23.87 -23.77 6.71
C ARG A 83 23.73 -22.80 7.89
N ARG A 84 24.16 -23.25 9.07
CA ARG A 84 24.09 -22.43 10.30
C ARG A 84 25.01 -21.22 10.22
N TRP A 85 24.42 -20.04 10.28
CA TRP A 85 25.12 -18.75 10.10
C TRP A 85 26.23 -18.51 11.10
N TRP A 86 26.01 -18.83 12.38
CA TRP A 86 27.00 -18.58 13.43
C TRP A 86 28.21 -19.51 13.35
N GLN A 87 28.08 -20.71 12.80
CA GLN A 87 29.19 -21.60 12.51
C GLN A 87 30.05 -21.11 11.34
N LEU A 88 29.42 -20.51 10.33
CA LEU A 88 30.11 -19.96 9.17
C LEU A 88 30.85 -18.66 9.50
N THR A 89 30.31 -17.84 10.38
CA THR A 89 30.85 -16.52 10.70
C THR A 89 31.81 -16.51 11.87
N ASP A 90 31.64 -17.47 12.80
CA ASP A 90 32.42 -17.64 14.00
C ASP A 90 32.89 -16.31 14.62
N PRO A 91 31.99 -15.55 15.27
CA PRO A 91 32.29 -14.19 15.71
C PRO A 91 33.40 -14.12 16.76
N TYR A 92 33.61 -15.19 17.53
CA TYR A 92 34.56 -15.23 18.65
C TYR A 92 35.88 -15.92 18.31
N GLY A 93 35.85 -16.97 17.47
CA GLY A 93 37.05 -17.70 17.02
C GLY A 93 37.53 -17.34 15.62
N GLY A 94 36.81 -16.48 14.88
CA GLY A 94 37.12 -16.08 13.52
C GLY A 94 38.29 -15.11 13.40
N LEU A 95 38.57 -14.64 12.17
CA LEU A 95 39.69 -13.75 11.85
C LEU A 95 39.64 -12.46 12.67
N ALA A 96 40.73 -12.11 13.34
CA ALA A 96 40.86 -10.93 14.20
C ALA A 96 40.58 -9.59 13.49
N ILE A 97 40.80 -9.52 12.17
CA ILE A 97 40.55 -8.33 11.34
C ILE A 97 39.08 -8.12 10.99
N ARG A 98 38.21 -9.10 11.24
CA ARG A 98 36.78 -9.00 10.89
C ARG A 98 36.03 -8.16 11.93
N VAL A 99 35.51 -7.00 11.52
CA VAL A 99 34.82 -6.05 12.40
C VAL A 99 33.29 -6.05 12.19
N ARG A 100 32.80 -6.58 11.07
CA ARG A 100 31.38 -6.62 10.75
C ARG A 100 31.02 -7.73 9.77
N GLN A 101 29.75 -8.11 9.80
CA GLN A 101 29.12 -8.84 8.70
C GLN A 101 28.17 -7.86 7.98
N PRO A 102 28.26 -7.74 6.65
CA PRO A 102 27.35 -6.91 5.86
C PRO A 102 25.91 -7.45 5.99
N GLU A 103 24.96 -6.62 5.63
CA GLU A 103 23.56 -7.03 5.56
C GLU A 103 23.39 -8.25 4.64
N ARG A 104 22.70 -9.26 5.16
CA ARG A 104 22.34 -10.48 4.42
C ARG A 104 20.95 -10.95 4.77
N ASN A 105 20.29 -11.53 3.80
CA ASN A 105 19.04 -12.26 4.02
C ASN A 105 19.38 -13.63 4.62
N LEU A 106 18.85 -13.90 5.80
CA LEU A 106 19.01 -15.16 6.53
C LEU A 106 17.63 -15.71 6.89
N LEU A 107 17.58 -17.00 7.19
CA LEU A 107 16.37 -17.70 7.56
C LEU A 107 16.31 -17.89 9.07
N LEU A 108 15.16 -17.59 9.66
CA LEU A 108 14.76 -18.02 10.98
C LEU A 108 14.12 -19.42 10.92
N PRO A 109 14.02 -20.14 12.06
CA PRO A 109 13.25 -21.37 12.13
C PRO A 109 11.83 -21.20 11.57
N GLY A 110 11.41 -22.13 10.72
CA GLY A 110 10.13 -22.04 10.02
C GLY A 110 10.21 -21.35 8.66
N GLY A 111 11.42 -21.00 8.18
CA GLY A 111 11.63 -20.46 6.83
C GLY A 111 11.33 -18.96 6.67
N ARG A 112 11.09 -18.25 7.78
CA ARG A 112 10.92 -16.78 7.76
C ARG A 112 12.25 -16.12 7.49
N GLU A 113 12.29 -15.29 6.45
CA GLU A 113 13.49 -14.55 6.07
C GLU A 113 13.55 -13.20 6.75
N VAL A 114 14.74 -12.87 7.24
CA VAL A 114 15.07 -11.60 7.90
C VAL A 114 16.36 -11.03 7.34
N LEU A 115 16.43 -9.71 7.24
CA LEU A 115 17.66 -9.01 6.90
C LEU A 115 18.47 -8.82 8.18
N VAL A 116 19.69 -9.35 8.18
CA VAL A 116 20.57 -9.38 9.35
C VAL A 116 21.87 -8.67 9.04
N SER A 117 22.31 -7.79 9.94
CA SER A 117 23.70 -7.34 9.97
C SER A 117 24.30 -7.59 11.35
N ALA A 118 25.61 -7.80 11.41
CA ALA A 118 26.29 -8.00 12.68
C ALA A 118 27.58 -7.16 12.75
N ARG A 119 27.83 -6.58 13.93
CA ARG A 119 29.03 -5.82 14.24
C ARG A 119 29.74 -6.45 15.43
N TYR A 120 31.08 -6.62 15.32
CA TYR A 120 31.93 -7.16 16.37
C TYR A 120 32.65 -6.00 17.05
N VAL A 121 32.31 -5.77 18.31
CA VAL A 121 32.92 -4.72 19.14
C VAL A 121 34.10 -5.32 19.88
N ARG A 122 35.28 -4.72 19.73
CA ARG A 122 36.53 -5.15 20.35
C ARG A 122 37.09 -4.03 21.22
N ALA A 123 37.88 -4.37 22.25
CA ALA A 123 38.54 -3.36 23.08
C ALA A 123 39.71 -2.69 22.31
N GLU A 124 40.42 -3.47 21.48
CA GLU A 124 41.48 -3.05 20.60
C GLU A 124 41.24 -3.57 19.17
N PRO A 125 41.80 -2.95 18.14
CA PRO A 125 41.53 -3.30 16.74
C PRO A 125 41.69 -4.79 16.39
N THR A 126 42.63 -5.48 17.03
CA THR A 126 42.91 -6.91 16.82
C THR A 126 42.63 -7.76 18.08
N GLY A 127 42.12 -7.17 19.13
CA GLY A 127 41.81 -7.83 20.40
C GLY A 127 40.60 -8.77 20.32
N PRO A 128 40.29 -9.49 21.43
CA PRO A 128 39.12 -10.36 21.49
C PRO A 128 37.83 -9.59 21.32
N VAL A 129 36.80 -10.25 20.83
CA VAL A 129 35.44 -9.68 20.69
C VAL A 129 34.84 -9.52 22.08
N ARG A 130 34.46 -8.31 22.44
CA ARG A 130 33.79 -7.97 23.68
C ARG A 130 32.26 -8.06 23.57
N ARG A 131 31.73 -7.66 22.41
CA ARG A 131 30.29 -7.72 22.16
C ARG A 131 30.03 -8.05 20.67
N VAL A 132 28.98 -8.79 20.43
CA VAL A 132 28.40 -8.98 19.10
C VAL A 132 27.08 -8.26 19.08
N VAL A 133 26.94 -7.25 18.24
CA VAL A 133 25.73 -6.46 18.06
C VAL A 133 25.10 -6.91 16.74
N VAL A 134 23.88 -7.41 16.81
CA VAL A 134 23.10 -7.91 15.66
C VAL A 134 21.87 -7.04 15.49
N THR A 135 21.64 -6.58 14.27
CA THR A 135 20.39 -5.92 13.91
C THR A 135 19.56 -6.85 13.01
N LEU A 136 18.25 -6.87 13.26
CA LEU A 136 17.28 -7.67 12.54
C LEU A 136 16.23 -6.73 11.94
N ARG A 137 15.99 -6.86 10.64
CA ARG A 137 14.91 -6.11 9.98
C ARG A 137 13.94 -7.09 9.32
N ASP A 138 12.65 -6.87 9.59
CA ASP A 138 11.61 -7.64 8.93
C ASP A 138 11.53 -7.26 7.45
N THR A 139 11.73 -8.24 6.58
CA THR A 139 11.65 -8.05 5.12
C THR A 139 10.27 -8.38 4.57
N GLU A 140 9.33 -8.84 5.39
CA GLU A 140 8.04 -9.33 4.93
C GLU A 140 7.20 -8.23 4.25
N ALA A 141 7.19 -7.02 4.82
CA ALA A 141 6.47 -5.89 4.23
C ALA A 141 7.05 -5.52 2.86
N ARG A 142 8.37 -5.45 2.74
CA ARG A 142 9.07 -5.19 1.47
C ARG A 142 8.79 -6.27 0.45
N ARG A 143 8.85 -7.54 0.86
CA ARG A 143 8.55 -8.69 -0.02
C ARG A 143 7.10 -8.72 -0.47
N ARG A 144 6.16 -8.36 0.39
CA ARG A 144 4.75 -8.20 -0.01
C ARG A 144 4.63 -7.15 -1.10
N THR A 145 5.32 -6.02 -0.97
CA THR A 145 5.35 -4.97 -1.99
C THR A 145 6.01 -5.47 -3.28
N GLU A 146 7.16 -6.14 -3.20
CA GLU A 146 7.86 -6.69 -4.38
C GLU A 146 7.04 -7.76 -5.10
N ARG A 147 6.37 -8.67 -4.35
CA ARG A 147 5.43 -9.66 -4.92
C ARG A 147 4.24 -8.99 -5.58
N SER A 148 3.64 -8.00 -4.92
CA SER A 148 2.52 -7.24 -5.48
C SER A 148 2.91 -6.53 -6.78
N HIS A 149 4.13 -6.00 -6.89
CA HIS A 149 4.65 -5.42 -8.13
C HIS A 149 4.88 -6.48 -9.22
N ALA A 150 5.44 -7.63 -8.87
CA ALA A 150 5.65 -8.72 -9.83
C ALA A 150 4.31 -9.28 -10.36
N GLU A 151 3.32 -9.46 -9.49
CA GLU A 151 1.96 -9.85 -9.85
C GLU A 151 1.29 -8.80 -10.75
N LEU A 152 1.49 -7.50 -10.46
CA LEU A 152 1.03 -6.40 -11.30
C LEU A 152 1.59 -6.54 -12.71
N ILE A 153 2.91 -6.65 -12.86
CA ILE A 153 3.58 -6.75 -14.16
C ILE A 153 3.10 -7.99 -14.93
N ALA A 154 2.99 -9.14 -14.28
CA ALA A 154 2.55 -10.38 -14.92
C ALA A 154 1.10 -10.28 -15.43
N THR A 155 0.20 -9.71 -14.60
CA THR A 155 -1.21 -9.54 -14.98
C THR A 155 -1.36 -8.53 -16.11
N VAL A 156 -0.66 -7.41 -16.04
CA VAL A 156 -0.63 -6.39 -17.10
C VAL A 156 -0.15 -6.97 -18.42
N ALA A 157 0.95 -7.73 -18.41
CA ALA A 157 1.47 -8.37 -19.62
C ALA A 157 0.45 -9.34 -20.23
N HIS A 158 -0.32 -10.05 -19.40
CA HIS A 158 -1.37 -10.94 -19.86
C HIS A 158 -2.55 -10.17 -20.48
N GLU A 159 -3.03 -9.12 -19.81
CA GLU A 159 -4.17 -8.31 -20.26
C GLU A 159 -3.85 -7.50 -21.54
N LEU A 160 -2.58 -7.10 -21.73
CA LEU A 160 -2.14 -6.43 -22.96
C LEU A 160 -1.94 -7.42 -24.11
N ARG A 161 -1.47 -8.65 -23.85
CA ARG A 161 -1.19 -9.64 -24.89
C ARG A 161 -2.43 -10.03 -25.69
N SER A 162 -3.57 -10.19 -25.01
CA SER A 162 -4.83 -10.62 -25.64
C SER A 162 -5.29 -9.65 -26.73
N PRO A 163 -5.56 -8.36 -26.45
CA PRO A 163 -5.99 -7.40 -27.46
C PRO A 163 -4.93 -7.17 -28.55
N LEU A 164 -3.64 -7.11 -28.20
CA LEU A 164 -2.57 -6.95 -29.19
C LEU A 164 -2.48 -8.14 -30.14
N THR A 165 -2.75 -9.36 -29.66
CA THR A 165 -2.79 -10.56 -30.53
C THR A 165 -3.97 -10.48 -31.48
N SER A 166 -5.12 -10.01 -31.03
CA SER A 166 -6.32 -9.80 -31.85
C SER A 166 -6.07 -8.72 -32.91
N VAL A 167 -5.58 -7.55 -32.53
CA VAL A 167 -5.20 -6.46 -33.44
C VAL A 167 -4.24 -6.98 -34.52
N LYS A 168 -3.13 -7.64 -34.12
CA LYS A 168 -2.15 -8.19 -35.06
C LYS A 168 -2.75 -9.27 -35.97
N GLY A 169 -3.60 -10.14 -35.42
CA GLY A 169 -4.22 -11.21 -36.17
C GLY A 169 -5.17 -10.70 -37.25
N PHE A 170 -6.07 -9.79 -36.90
CA PHE A 170 -7.03 -9.23 -37.86
C PHE A 170 -6.34 -8.35 -38.92
N THR A 171 -5.40 -7.50 -38.51
CA THR A 171 -4.65 -6.68 -39.49
C THR A 171 -3.82 -7.54 -40.45
N ALA A 172 -3.11 -8.56 -39.95
CA ALA A 172 -2.37 -9.48 -40.80
C ALA A 172 -3.30 -10.25 -41.75
N THR A 173 -4.48 -10.68 -41.29
CA THR A 173 -5.47 -11.39 -42.10
C THR A 173 -6.04 -10.48 -43.18
N LEU A 174 -6.40 -9.25 -42.86
CA LEU A 174 -6.88 -8.26 -43.84
C LEU A 174 -5.82 -7.96 -44.88
N LEU A 175 -4.57 -7.73 -44.48
CA LEU A 175 -3.47 -7.46 -45.41
C LEU A 175 -3.18 -8.63 -46.37
N ALA A 176 -3.25 -9.87 -45.87
CA ALA A 176 -2.94 -11.05 -46.65
C ALA A 176 -4.08 -11.50 -47.59
N LYS A 177 -5.33 -11.21 -47.25
CA LYS A 177 -6.50 -11.79 -47.89
C LYS A 177 -7.62 -10.75 -48.16
N TRP A 178 -7.29 -9.48 -48.35
CA TRP A 178 -8.25 -8.38 -48.51
C TRP A 178 -9.36 -8.66 -49.51
N GLU A 179 -9.01 -9.20 -50.70
CA GLU A 179 -9.95 -9.47 -51.75
C GLU A 179 -10.90 -10.68 -51.47
N ARG A 180 -10.62 -11.43 -50.40
CA ARG A 180 -11.44 -12.62 -50.04
C ARG A 180 -12.60 -12.26 -49.10
N PHE A 181 -12.60 -11.06 -48.52
CA PHE A 181 -13.61 -10.65 -47.56
C PHE A 181 -14.60 -9.67 -48.20
N THR A 182 -15.88 -9.82 -47.80
CA THR A 182 -16.90 -8.81 -48.09
C THR A 182 -16.60 -7.53 -47.32
N ASP A 183 -17.18 -6.42 -47.75
CA ASP A 183 -16.98 -5.13 -47.06
C ASP A 183 -17.52 -5.15 -45.62
N ASP A 184 -18.61 -5.87 -45.34
CA ASP A 184 -19.15 -6.08 -44.01
C ASP A 184 -18.16 -6.84 -43.11
N GLN A 185 -17.51 -7.88 -43.65
CA GLN A 185 -16.50 -8.65 -42.91
C GLN A 185 -15.26 -7.82 -42.62
N LYS A 186 -14.78 -7.02 -43.60
CA LYS A 186 -13.67 -6.09 -43.41
C LYS A 186 -14.01 -5.07 -42.32
N ARG A 187 -15.21 -4.51 -42.38
CA ARG A 187 -15.70 -3.55 -41.41
C ARG A 187 -15.73 -4.13 -40.01
N LEU A 188 -16.30 -5.31 -39.81
CA LEU A 188 -16.35 -6.00 -38.52
C LEU A 188 -14.94 -6.25 -37.96
N MET A 189 -13.98 -6.66 -38.80
CA MET A 189 -12.59 -6.88 -38.40
C MET A 189 -11.93 -5.57 -37.98
N LEU A 190 -12.15 -4.46 -38.69
CA LEU A 190 -11.62 -3.14 -38.36
C LEU A 190 -12.24 -2.57 -37.07
N GLU A 191 -13.55 -2.75 -36.90
CA GLU A 191 -14.25 -2.37 -35.65
C GLU A 191 -13.70 -3.16 -34.45
N THR A 192 -13.36 -4.43 -34.65
CA THR A 192 -12.73 -5.25 -33.60
C THR A 192 -11.31 -4.74 -33.27
N VAL A 193 -10.53 -4.37 -34.30
CA VAL A 193 -9.18 -3.81 -34.13
C VAL A 193 -9.23 -2.49 -33.38
N ASP A 194 -10.17 -1.62 -33.72
CA ASP A 194 -10.36 -0.32 -33.08
C ASP A 194 -10.75 -0.47 -31.61
N ALA A 195 -11.74 -1.33 -31.32
CA ALA A 195 -12.16 -1.61 -29.95
C ALA A 195 -11.03 -2.19 -29.07
N ASP A 196 -10.19 -3.08 -29.64
CA ASP A 196 -9.05 -3.66 -28.92
C ASP A 196 -7.92 -2.62 -28.73
N ALA A 197 -7.69 -1.71 -29.69
CA ALA A 197 -6.75 -0.61 -29.55
C ALA A 197 -7.18 0.38 -28.45
N ASP A 198 -8.47 0.72 -28.41
CA ASP A 198 -9.05 1.54 -27.33
C ASP A 198 -8.92 0.86 -25.96
N ARG A 199 -9.10 -0.47 -25.90
CA ARG A 199 -8.89 -1.24 -24.68
C ARG A 199 -7.45 -1.14 -24.19
N VAL A 200 -6.45 -1.25 -25.09
CA VAL A 200 -5.03 -1.09 -24.73
C VAL A 200 -4.75 0.30 -24.22
N THR A 201 -5.28 1.33 -24.86
CA THR A 201 -5.12 2.73 -24.46
C THR A 201 -5.67 2.97 -23.05
N ARG A 202 -6.86 2.46 -22.75
CA ARG A 202 -7.46 2.54 -21.41
C ARG A 202 -6.60 1.81 -20.36
N LEU A 203 -6.10 0.60 -20.66
CA LEU A 203 -5.22 -0.15 -19.77
C LEU A 203 -3.95 0.64 -19.41
N ILE A 204 -3.33 1.29 -20.39
CA ILE A 204 -2.13 2.12 -20.17
C ILE A 204 -2.48 3.30 -19.25
N ALA A 205 -3.59 3.99 -19.49
CA ALA A 205 -4.04 5.09 -18.65
C ALA A 205 -4.31 4.64 -17.20
N GLU A 206 -4.99 3.51 -17.00
CA GLU A 206 -5.23 2.90 -15.69
C GLU A 206 -3.92 2.59 -14.96
N LEU A 207 -2.90 2.08 -15.65
CA LEU A 207 -1.60 1.78 -15.07
C LEU A 207 -0.83 3.03 -14.62
N LEU A 208 -0.91 4.09 -15.42
CA LEU A 208 -0.31 5.38 -15.06
C LEU A 208 -0.99 5.96 -13.81
N ASP A 209 -2.32 5.86 -13.72
CA ASP A 209 -3.06 6.30 -12.53
C ASP A 209 -2.68 5.47 -11.29
N ILE A 210 -2.58 4.15 -11.41
CA ILE A 210 -2.12 3.27 -10.31
C ILE A 210 -0.72 3.69 -9.85
N SER A 211 0.21 3.90 -10.78
CA SER A 211 1.57 4.34 -10.45
C SER A 211 1.60 5.68 -9.67
N ARG A 212 0.72 6.62 -10.05
CA ARG A 212 0.58 7.91 -9.35
C ARG A 212 -0.06 7.76 -7.98
N ILE A 213 -1.08 6.92 -7.85
CA ILE A 213 -1.75 6.61 -6.58
C ILE A 213 -0.76 5.97 -5.61
N ASP A 214 -0.02 4.93 -6.05
CA ASP A 214 0.93 4.19 -5.23
C ASP A 214 2.10 5.03 -4.72
N SER A 215 2.57 5.95 -5.55
CA SER A 215 3.65 6.88 -5.19
C SER A 215 3.17 8.09 -4.39
N GLY A 216 1.85 8.22 -4.11
CA GLY A 216 1.28 9.38 -3.46
C GLY A 216 1.39 10.68 -4.29
N ARG A 217 1.58 10.55 -5.62
CA ARG A 217 1.78 11.67 -6.54
C ARG A 217 0.56 11.98 -7.40
N LEU A 218 -0.61 11.45 -7.03
CA LEU A 218 -1.84 11.80 -7.71
C LEU A 218 -2.23 13.23 -7.32
N GLU A 219 -1.93 14.17 -8.20
CA GLU A 219 -2.35 15.57 -8.05
C GLU A 219 -3.79 15.74 -8.47
N VAL A 220 -4.55 16.53 -7.72
CA VAL A 220 -5.95 16.84 -7.97
C VAL A 220 -6.08 18.33 -8.30
N ARG A 221 -6.56 18.64 -9.50
CA ARG A 221 -6.80 20.03 -9.97
C ARG A 221 -8.23 20.42 -9.64
N ARG A 222 -8.46 20.96 -8.45
CA ARG A 222 -9.80 21.32 -7.98
C ARG A 222 -10.38 22.48 -8.75
N GLN A 223 -11.58 22.27 -9.30
CA GLN A 223 -12.41 23.23 -10.01
C GLN A 223 -13.87 23.07 -9.53
N PRO A 224 -14.73 24.07 -9.73
CA PRO A 224 -16.18 23.89 -9.48
C PRO A 224 -16.73 22.78 -10.37
N VAL A 225 -17.43 21.80 -9.77
CA VAL A 225 -18.03 20.67 -10.48
C VAL A 225 -19.50 20.57 -10.17
N ASP A 226 -20.34 20.57 -11.19
CA ASP A 226 -21.74 20.15 -11.08
C ASP A 226 -21.79 18.61 -11.21
N ILE A 227 -21.85 17.93 -10.07
CA ILE A 227 -21.90 16.46 -10.00
C ILE A 227 -23.16 15.88 -10.63
N GLY A 228 -24.28 16.60 -10.56
CA GLY A 228 -25.55 16.18 -11.19
C GLY A 228 -25.44 16.18 -12.70
N ALA A 229 -24.88 17.25 -13.26
CA ALA A 229 -24.62 17.35 -14.71
C ALA A 229 -23.61 16.28 -15.17
N ALA A 230 -22.56 16.02 -14.39
CA ALA A 230 -21.58 14.98 -14.70
C ALA A 230 -22.22 13.58 -14.76
N VAL A 231 -23.02 13.20 -13.76
CA VAL A 231 -23.80 11.93 -13.77
C VAL A 231 -24.73 11.88 -14.98
N GLY A 232 -25.44 13.01 -15.28
CA GLY A 232 -26.32 13.09 -16.45
C GLY A 232 -25.60 12.79 -17.77
N ARG A 233 -24.39 13.33 -17.97
CA ARG A 233 -23.56 13.02 -19.17
C ARG A 233 -23.23 11.53 -19.29
N HIS A 234 -22.85 10.88 -18.20
CA HIS A 234 -22.55 9.45 -18.19
C HIS A 234 -23.78 8.60 -18.51
N ILE A 235 -24.96 8.94 -17.93
CA ILE A 235 -26.22 8.25 -18.27
C ILE A 235 -26.52 8.39 -19.76
N GLN A 236 -26.41 9.60 -20.31
CA GLN A 236 -26.65 9.82 -21.74
C GLN A 236 -25.67 9.03 -22.62
N ALA A 237 -24.40 8.93 -22.24
CA ALA A 237 -23.41 8.10 -22.94
C ALA A 237 -23.80 6.61 -22.95
N HIS A 238 -24.28 6.07 -21.85
CA HIS A 238 -24.76 4.69 -21.77
C HIS A 238 -26.02 4.47 -22.62
N VAL A 239 -26.95 5.41 -22.64
CA VAL A 239 -28.14 5.35 -23.49
C VAL A 239 -27.77 5.41 -24.96
N ALA A 240 -26.85 6.29 -25.37
CA ALA A 240 -26.32 6.35 -26.72
C ALA A 240 -25.62 5.05 -27.14
N ALA A 241 -25.00 4.33 -26.18
CA ALA A 241 -24.38 3.02 -26.38
C ALA A 241 -25.39 1.85 -26.37
N GLY A 242 -26.72 2.14 -26.37
CA GLY A 242 -27.79 1.15 -26.50
C GLY A 242 -28.41 0.66 -25.20
N GLN A 243 -28.09 1.26 -24.05
CA GLN A 243 -28.82 0.98 -22.81
C GLN A 243 -30.18 1.68 -22.82
N GLN A 244 -31.19 1.07 -22.18
CA GLN A 244 -32.51 1.68 -22.05
C GLN A 244 -32.45 2.85 -21.04
N ALA A 245 -33.09 3.97 -21.35
CA ALA A 245 -33.05 5.17 -20.51
C ALA A 245 -33.73 4.95 -19.15
N ASP A 246 -34.77 4.14 -19.09
CA ASP A 246 -35.53 3.78 -17.88
C ASP A 246 -34.74 2.87 -16.93
N ARG A 247 -33.62 2.30 -17.40
CA ARG A 247 -32.68 1.56 -16.56
C ARG A 247 -31.96 2.47 -15.54
N PHE A 248 -31.92 3.78 -15.78
CA PHE A 248 -31.19 4.72 -14.91
C PHE A 248 -32.13 5.63 -14.16
N LEU A 249 -32.00 5.67 -12.83
CA LEU A 249 -32.75 6.52 -11.95
C LEU A 249 -31.83 7.48 -11.22
N LEU A 250 -31.84 8.76 -11.64
CA LEU A 250 -31.06 9.81 -10.98
C LEU A 250 -31.94 10.57 -9.98
N ARG A 251 -31.52 10.62 -8.73
CA ARG A 251 -32.14 11.38 -7.65
C ARG A 251 -31.15 12.39 -7.09
N VAL A 252 -31.52 13.66 -7.05
CA VAL A 252 -30.66 14.73 -6.54
C VAL A 252 -31.38 15.44 -5.42
N GLN A 253 -30.88 15.34 -4.21
CA GLN A 253 -31.37 16.06 -3.05
C GLN A 253 -30.77 17.46 -3.03
N ARG A 254 -31.60 18.48 -3.23
CA ARG A 254 -31.18 19.89 -3.22
C ARG A 254 -31.53 20.57 -1.90
N PRO A 255 -30.80 21.60 -1.44
CA PRO A 255 -29.60 22.15 -2.09
C PRO A 255 -28.34 21.25 -1.90
N LEU A 256 -27.47 21.19 -2.92
CA LEU A 256 -26.15 20.62 -2.81
C LEU A 256 -25.15 21.74 -2.51
N PRO A 257 -24.10 21.46 -1.70
CA PRO A 257 -23.00 22.40 -1.51
C PRO A 257 -22.15 22.54 -2.78
N ASP A 258 -21.45 23.66 -2.90
CA ASP A 258 -20.49 23.87 -3.99
C ASP A 258 -19.36 22.82 -3.89
N LEU A 259 -19.19 22.03 -4.93
CA LEU A 259 -18.18 20.97 -4.99
C LEU A 259 -16.95 21.43 -5.75
N TRP A 260 -15.79 21.42 -5.09
CA TRP A 260 -14.50 21.65 -5.68
C TRP A 260 -13.73 20.34 -5.83
N ALA A 261 -13.66 19.84 -7.06
CA ALA A 261 -13.02 18.56 -7.39
C ALA A 261 -12.30 18.67 -8.74
N ASP A 262 -11.52 17.68 -9.10
CA ASP A 262 -10.95 17.53 -10.42
C ASP A 262 -12.02 16.92 -11.36
N PRO A 263 -12.49 17.66 -12.39
CA PRO A 263 -13.58 17.18 -13.24
C PRO A 263 -13.26 15.88 -13.95
N ASP A 264 -12.02 15.74 -14.48
CA ASP A 264 -11.60 14.56 -15.23
C ASP A 264 -11.54 13.33 -14.31
N LYS A 265 -11.09 13.52 -13.07
CA LYS A 265 -11.02 12.46 -12.07
C LYS A 265 -12.40 12.08 -11.53
N VAL A 266 -13.31 13.04 -11.38
CA VAL A 266 -14.72 12.78 -11.04
C VAL A 266 -15.41 12.01 -12.16
N ASP A 267 -15.24 12.42 -13.41
CA ASP A 267 -15.76 11.68 -14.58
C ASP A 267 -15.21 10.25 -14.62
N GLN A 268 -13.93 10.04 -14.30
CA GLN A 268 -13.33 8.71 -14.22
C GLN A 268 -13.95 7.84 -13.09
N VAL A 269 -14.22 8.42 -11.92
CA VAL A 269 -14.90 7.72 -10.81
C VAL A 269 -16.31 7.30 -11.23
N LEU A 270 -17.09 8.24 -11.78
CA LEU A 270 -18.45 8.00 -12.23
C LEU A 270 -18.50 6.95 -13.33
N GLY A 271 -17.62 7.06 -14.33
CA GLY A 271 -17.51 6.10 -15.42
C GLY A 271 -17.26 4.68 -14.92
N ASN A 272 -16.28 4.51 -14.03
CA ASN A 272 -15.96 3.20 -13.46
C ASN A 272 -17.12 2.60 -12.65
N LEU A 273 -17.81 3.41 -11.83
CA LEU A 273 -18.92 2.92 -11.00
C LEU A 273 -20.14 2.59 -11.84
N LEU A 274 -20.50 3.43 -12.82
CA LEU A 274 -21.64 3.20 -13.70
C LEU A 274 -21.39 2.04 -14.68
N GLU A 275 -20.17 1.92 -15.23
CA GLU A 275 -19.80 0.76 -16.04
C GLU A 275 -19.91 -0.54 -15.23
N ASN A 276 -19.47 -0.54 -13.98
CA ASN A 276 -19.61 -1.69 -13.09
C ASN A 276 -21.09 -2.04 -12.84
N ALA A 277 -21.94 -1.05 -12.55
CA ALA A 277 -23.38 -1.25 -12.33
C ALA A 277 -24.08 -1.78 -13.58
N VAL A 278 -23.72 -1.31 -14.77
CA VAL A 278 -24.26 -1.78 -16.03
C VAL A 278 -23.80 -3.20 -16.37
N ARG A 279 -22.53 -3.51 -16.13
CA ARG A 279 -21.89 -4.79 -16.51
C ARG A 279 -22.20 -5.93 -15.56
N HIS A 280 -22.21 -5.66 -14.27
CA HIS A 280 -22.30 -6.67 -13.20
C HIS A 280 -23.67 -6.67 -12.51
N GLY A 281 -24.34 -5.53 -12.51
CA GLY A 281 -25.68 -5.36 -11.99
C GLY A 281 -26.76 -5.79 -12.98
N GLU A 282 -27.95 -5.95 -12.46
CA GLU A 282 -29.19 -6.22 -13.20
C GLU A 282 -30.20 -5.13 -12.84
N GLY A 283 -31.34 -5.08 -13.54
CA GLY A 283 -32.44 -4.17 -13.24
C GLY A 283 -32.05 -2.70 -13.31
N THR A 284 -32.60 -1.92 -12.39
CA THR A 284 -32.43 -0.46 -12.32
C THR A 284 -31.11 -0.08 -11.68
N VAL A 285 -30.39 0.86 -12.28
CA VAL A 285 -29.23 1.52 -11.70
C VAL A 285 -29.67 2.84 -11.07
N THR A 286 -29.72 2.89 -9.75
CA THR A 286 -30.11 4.09 -9.00
C THR A 286 -28.89 4.89 -8.59
N ILE A 287 -28.88 6.18 -8.92
CA ILE A 287 -27.83 7.12 -8.53
C ILE A 287 -28.45 8.19 -7.61
N ASP A 288 -28.06 8.16 -6.35
CA ASP A 288 -28.50 9.14 -5.36
C ASP A 288 -27.38 10.13 -5.05
N ILE A 289 -27.66 11.44 -5.20
CA ILE A 289 -26.74 12.51 -4.85
C ILE A 289 -27.34 13.29 -3.69
N THR A 290 -26.64 13.31 -2.56
CA THR A 290 -27.11 13.92 -1.32
C THR A 290 -26.02 14.76 -0.66
N PRO A 291 -26.38 15.82 0.11
CA PRO A 291 -25.44 16.46 1.01
C PRO A 291 -24.90 15.44 2.02
N SER A 292 -23.60 15.50 2.33
CA SER A 292 -22.97 14.64 3.32
C SER A 292 -22.38 15.50 4.44
N ALA A 293 -22.69 15.17 5.71
CA ALA A 293 -21.99 15.75 6.83
C ALA A 293 -20.69 14.99 7.08
N SER A 294 -19.57 15.69 7.26
CA SER A 294 -18.29 15.08 7.63
C SER A 294 -18.40 14.48 9.03
N PRO A 295 -17.92 13.24 9.25
CA PRO A 295 -17.85 12.67 10.60
C PRO A 295 -16.86 13.37 11.53
N ARG A 296 -15.93 14.17 11.02
CA ARG A 296 -14.79 14.75 11.77
C ARG A 296 -15.02 16.18 12.25
N GLU A 297 -15.79 16.99 11.52
CA GLU A 297 -16.09 18.37 11.94
C GLU A 297 -17.53 18.72 11.56
N ARG A 298 -18.28 19.35 12.48
CA ARG A 298 -19.72 19.68 12.30
C ARG A 298 -20.01 20.70 11.17
N GLU A 299 -18.98 21.22 10.51
CA GLU A 299 -19.08 22.28 9.50
C GLU A 299 -18.70 21.87 8.08
N ASP A 300 -17.99 20.72 7.89
CA ASP A 300 -17.63 20.25 6.55
C ASP A 300 -18.77 19.46 5.92
N VAL A 301 -19.67 20.17 5.27
CA VAL A 301 -20.70 19.59 4.41
C VAL A 301 -20.05 19.19 3.10
N GLY A 302 -20.09 17.91 2.75
CA GLY A 302 -19.62 17.38 1.48
C GLY A 302 -20.78 16.94 0.58
N THR A 303 -20.44 16.34 -0.54
CA THR A 303 -21.41 15.68 -1.42
C THR A 303 -21.19 14.16 -1.37
N SER A 304 -22.26 13.41 -1.17
CA SER A 304 -22.27 11.95 -1.23
C SER A 304 -22.95 11.50 -2.53
N VAL A 305 -22.30 10.60 -3.25
CA VAL A 305 -22.87 9.94 -4.42
C VAL A 305 -22.97 8.44 -4.13
N THR A 306 -24.16 7.90 -4.32
CA THR A 306 -24.43 6.47 -4.12
C THR A 306 -24.92 5.89 -5.43
N VAL A 307 -24.22 4.85 -5.92
CA VAL A 307 -24.61 4.08 -7.11
C VAL A 307 -25.04 2.69 -6.64
N SER A 308 -26.27 2.30 -6.95
CA SER A 308 -26.86 1.02 -6.55
C SER A 308 -27.39 0.28 -7.77
N ASP A 309 -27.21 -1.02 -7.84
CA ASP A 309 -27.81 -1.92 -8.83
C ASP A 309 -28.71 -2.97 -8.16
N GLU A 310 -29.44 -3.74 -8.97
CA GLU A 310 -30.35 -4.80 -8.53
C GLU A 310 -29.81 -6.20 -8.88
N GLY A 311 -28.50 -6.33 -9.14
CA GLY A 311 -27.86 -7.58 -9.49
C GLY A 311 -27.66 -8.53 -8.29
N PRO A 312 -26.78 -9.53 -8.41
CA PRO A 312 -26.51 -10.50 -7.35
C PRO A 312 -25.77 -9.91 -6.14
N GLY A 313 -25.25 -8.67 -6.28
CA GLY A 313 -24.45 -8.02 -5.25
C GLY A 313 -23.05 -8.61 -5.10
N ILE A 314 -22.39 -8.25 -3.99
CA ILE A 314 -21.04 -8.68 -3.65
C ILE A 314 -21.11 -9.49 -2.36
N PRO A 315 -20.52 -10.71 -2.31
CA PRO A 315 -20.44 -11.49 -1.08
C PRO A 315 -19.75 -10.71 0.04
N GLU A 316 -20.27 -10.82 1.27
CA GLU A 316 -19.81 -10.04 2.42
C GLU A 316 -18.30 -10.26 2.70
N GLU A 317 -17.84 -11.50 2.56
CA GLU A 317 -16.42 -11.89 2.65
C GLU A 317 -15.51 -11.21 1.61
N SER A 318 -16.07 -10.77 0.50
CA SER A 318 -15.35 -10.10 -0.60
C SER A 318 -15.39 -8.58 -0.50
N MET A 319 -16.30 -7.98 0.29
CA MET A 319 -16.48 -6.52 0.36
C MET A 319 -15.20 -5.78 0.76
N ASN A 320 -14.41 -6.33 1.69
CA ASN A 320 -13.13 -5.75 2.11
C ASN A 320 -12.04 -5.81 1.01
N ARG A 321 -12.25 -6.63 -0.03
CA ARG A 321 -11.26 -6.89 -1.07
C ARG A 321 -11.59 -6.23 -2.42
N VAL A 322 -12.80 -5.72 -2.62
CA VAL A 322 -13.24 -5.18 -3.92
C VAL A 322 -12.39 -3.99 -4.39
N PHE A 323 -11.79 -3.25 -3.45
CA PHE A 323 -10.90 -2.14 -3.74
C PHE A 323 -9.42 -2.54 -3.84
N THR A 324 -9.11 -3.85 -3.82
CA THR A 324 -7.74 -4.32 -4.08
C THR A 324 -7.48 -4.47 -5.57
N ARG A 325 -6.22 -4.35 -5.98
CA ARG A 325 -5.83 -4.50 -7.39
C ARG A 325 -6.19 -5.88 -7.91
N PHE A 326 -6.65 -5.93 -9.16
CA PHE A 326 -7.02 -7.15 -9.89
C PHE A 326 -8.12 -7.98 -9.24
N TRP A 327 -8.84 -7.40 -8.29
CA TRP A 327 -10.00 -8.10 -7.76
C TRP A 327 -11.07 -8.26 -8.85
N ARG A 328 -11.51 -9.50 -9.04
CA ARG A 328 -12.58 -9.87 -9.98
C ARG A 328 -13.59 -10.72 -9.26
N GLY A 329 -14.84 -10.43 -9.46
CA GLY A 329 -15.93 -11.33 -9.09
C GLY A 329 -15.98 -12.57 -10.01
N SER A 330 -17.04 -13.38 -9.88
CA SER A 330 -17.23 -14.62 -10.64
C SER A 330 -17.46 -14.42 -12.14
N LYS A 331 -17.90 -13.25 -12.60
CA LYS A 331 -18.14 -12.96 -14.02
C LYS A 331 -16.86 -12.49 -14.70
N ARG A 332 -16.52 -13.12 -15.84
CA ARG A 332 -15.38 -12.73 -16.69
C ARG A 332 -15.63 -11.34 -17.30
N GLY A 333 -14.71 -10.41 -17.11
CA GLY A 333 -14.70 -9.11 -17.78
C GLY A 333 -14.12 -7.98 -16.89
N GLY A 334 -13.36 -7.10 -17.49
CA GLY A 334 -12.67 -5.99 -16.82
C GLY A 334 -11.29 -6.35 -16.28
N THR A 335 -10.50 -5.30 -16.00
CA THR A 335 -9.11 -5.40 -15.56
C THR A 335 -8.97 -5.70 -14.08
N GLY A 336 -10.03 -5.43 -13.29
CA GLY A 336 -10.00 -5.44 -11.83
C GLY A 336 -9.21 -4.26 -11.23
N LEU A 337 -8.95 -3.23 -12.03
CA LEU A 337 -8.22 -2.03 -11.61
C LEU A 337 -9.15 -0.84 -11.32
N GLY A 338 -10.33 -0.80 -11.95
CA GLY A 338 -11.23 0.35 -11.87
C GLY A 338 -11.63 0.75 -10.44
N LEU A 339 -12.02 -0.19 -9.58
CA LEU A 339 -12.40 0.13 -8.19
C LEU A 339 -11.18 0.55 -7.33
N TYR A 340 -10.00 0.02 -7.59
CA TYR A 340 -8.78 0.48 -6.95
C TYR A 340 -8.48 1.94 -7.30
N ILE A 341 -8.62 2.30 -8.59
CA ILE A 341 -8.45 3.67 -9.08
C ILE A 341 -9.52 4.60 -8.48
N VAL A 342 -10.78 4.18 -8.45
CA VAL A 342 -11.87 4.92 -7.81
C VAL A 342 -11.52 5.26 -6.36
N LYS A 343 -11.07 4.28 -5.59
CA LYS A 343 -10.66 4.49 -4.20
C LYS A 343 -9.52 5.50 -4.10
N GLY A 344 -8.46 5.33 -4.89
CA GLY A 344 -7.31 6.25 -4.89
C GLY A 344 -7.68 7.68 -5.26
N ILE A 345 -8.56 7.87 -6.25
CA ILE A 345 -9.05 9.20 -6.65
C ILE A 345 -9.88 9.84 -5.54
N VAL A 346 -10.83 9.11 -4.95
CA VAL A 346 -11.67 9.62 -3.88
C VAL A 346 -10.84 10.01 -2.65
N GLU A 347 -9.88 9.16 -2.25
CA GLU A 347 -8.95 9.43 -1.13
C GLU A 347 -8.04 10.64 -1.42
N ALA A 348 -7.57 10.82 -2.66
CA ALA A 348 -6.78 12.00 -3.06
C ALA A 348 -7.58 13.30 -2.98
N HIS A 349 -8.90 13.25 -3.13
CA HIS A 349 -9.78 14.39 -2.89
C HIS A 349 -10.08 14.63 -1.40
N GLY A 350 -9.63 13.74 -0.49
CA GLY A 350 -9.93 13.77 0.93
C GLY A 350 -11.29 13.15 1.28
N GLY A 351 -11.89 12.44 0.34
CA GLY A 351 -13.17 11.74 0.50
C GLY A 351 -13.02 10.32 1.01
N THR A 352 -14.14 9.61 1.07
CA THR A 352 -14.22 8.19 1.45
C THR A 352 -15.09 7.43 0.47
N ILE A 353 -14.77 6.13 0.26
CA ILE A 353 -15.62 5.22 -0.51
C ILE A 353 -15.91 3.97 0.29
N THR A 354 -17.15 3.51 0.21
CA THR A 354 -17.62 2.28 0.85
C THR A 354 -18.41 1.44 -0.14
N VAL A 355 -18.48 0.15 0.15
CA VAL A 355 -19.31 -0.80 -0.58
C VAL A 355 -20.26 -1.49 0.41
N GLY A 356 -21.46 -1.78 -0.03
CA GLY A 356 -22.47 -2.46 0.75
C GLY A 356 -23.47 -3.18 -0.14
N ARG A 357 -24.52 -3.70 0.46
CA ARG A 357 -25.65 -4.31 -0.25
C ARG A 357 -26.72 -3.25 -0.53
N ALA A 358 -27.18 -3.18 -1.76
CA ALA A 358 -28.28 -2.31 -2.12
C ALA A 358 -29.61 -2.79 -1.49
N PRO A 359 -30.58 -1.90 -1.21
CA PRO A 359 -31.90 -2.29 -0.72
C PRO A 359 -32.61 -3.30 -1.62
N GLY A 360 -32.38 -3.25 -2.93
CA GLY A 360 -32.90 -4.19 -3.94
C GLY A 360 -32.13 -5.51 -4.05
N GLY A 361 -31.08 -5.72 -3.25
CA GLY A 361 -30.27 -6.95 -3.23
C GLY A 361 -28.95 -6.88 -3.96
N GLY A 362 -28.71 -5.93 -4.87
CA GLY A 362 -27.49 -5.71 -5.64
C GLY A 362 -26.33 -5.10 -4.87
N ALA A 363 -25.34 -4.59 -5.57
CA ALA A 363 -24.23 -3.86 -4.96
C ALA A 363 -24.57 -2.37 -4.82
N GLN A 364 -24.06 -1.77 -3.74
CA GLN A 364 -24.15 -0.34 -3.48
C GLN A 364 -22.74 0.20 -3.24
N PHE A 365 -22.33 1.16 -4.07
CA PHE A 365 -21.09 1.92 -3.88
C PHE A 365 -21.45 3.34 -3.47
N ARG A 366 -20.89 3.80 -2.36
CA ARG A 366 -21.07 5.17 -1.87
C ARG A 366 -19.73 5.84 -1.72
N PHE A 367 -19.54 6.97 -2.37
CA PHE A 367 -18.38 7.82 -2.13
C PHE A 367 -18.79 9.22 -1.69
N THR A 368 -17.90 9.88 -0.96
CA THR A 368 -18.06 11.26 -0.49
C THR A 368 -16.92 12.11 -1.01
N LEU A 369 -17.23 13.37 -1.34
CA LEU A 369 -16.23 14.38 -1.66
C LEU A 369 -16.46 15.57 -0.73
N PRO A 370 -15.44 16.05 0.01
CA PRO A 370 -15.59 17.19 0.90
C PRO A 370 -15.72 18.49 0.11
N VAL A 371 -16.41 19.47 0.68
CA VAL A 371 -16.39 20.86 0.20
C VAL A 371 -15.04 21.46 0.64
N ALA A 372 -14.07 21.43 -0.22
CA ALA A 372 -12.77 22.04 0.06
C ALA A 372 -12.44 22.98 -1.08
N ALA A 373 -12.81 24.28 -0.93
CA ALA A 373 -12.28 25.31 -1.79
C ALA A 373 -10.74 25.33 -1.68
N PRO A 374 -10.02 25.61 -2.77
CA PRO A 374 -8.58 25.79 -2.70
C PRO A 374 -8.21 26.89 -1.69
N ALA A 375 -7.11 26.68 -0.95
CA ALA A 375 -6.66 27.59 0.12
C ALA A 375 -6.40 29.04 -0.37
N TYR A 376 -6.24 29.27 -1.67
CA TYR A 376 -6.09 30.62 -2.24
C TYR A 376 -7.42 31.35 -2.47
N LEU A 377 -8.56 30.70 -2.21
CA LEU A 377 -9.90 31.31 -2.27
C LEU A 377 -10.51 31.53 -0.88
N THR A 378 -9.85 31.06 0.16
CA THR A 378 -10.17 31.31 1.58
C THR A 378 -9.19 32.33 2.14
#